data_784cd5ebe54f47c06d1413faa4d71631
#
_entry.id   784cd5ebe54f47c06d1413faa4d71631
#
_cell.length_a   1.000
_cell.length_b   1.000
_cell.length_c   1.000
_cell.angle_alpha   90.00
_cell.angle_beta   90.00
_cell.angle_gamma   90.00
#
_symmetry.space_group_name_H-M   'P 1'
#
loop_
_entity.id
_entity.type
_entity.pdbx_description
1 polymer ?
#
loop_
_entity_poly.entity_id
_entity_poly.type
_entity_poly.pdbx_seq_one_letter_code
_entity_poly.pdbx_strand_id
1 'polypeptide(L)'
;MGTIDLSRLRIGDGVTNDYTRTELSSSDVIRSLGAFAEENFSGILTLQVTRNDSGIITICTEGLAYFLKLLLYRVFGRTEIKASITCERREMHIAFDLCGIDIDKSALIEVAERSGFAVELIGNFVIKLSTEVKRTHALRVYAGDTDAMIRTLYAVFFMNK
;
A
#
# COMPACT_ATOMS: atom_id res chain seq x y z
N MET A 1 -20.94 -2.88 -0.72
CA MET A 1 -20.15 -3.94 -0.09
C MET A 1 -19.81 -3.57 1.32
N GLY A 2 -19.83 -4.49 2.23
CA GLY A 2 -19.56 -4.20 3.63
C GLY A 2 -18.08 -4.07 3.94
N THR A 3 -17.79 -3.69 5.15
CA THR A 3 -16.45 -3.59 5.68
C THR A 3 -15.86 -4.99 5.84
N ILE A 4 -14.54 -5.11 5.59
CA ILE A 4 -13.83 -6.36 5.82
C ILE A 4 -13.82 -6.69 7.31
N ASP A 5 -14.09 -7.96 7.62
CA ASP A 5 -13.93 -8.47 8.98
C ASP A 5 -12.47 -8.90 9.15
N LEU A 6 -11.68 -8.01 9.71
CA LEU A 6 -10.24 -8.25 9.85
C LEU A 6 -9.91 -9.40 10.78
N SER A 7 -10.83 -9.77 11.69
CA SER A 7 -10.59 -10.87 12.60
C SER A 7 -10.52 -12.22 11.89
N ARG A 8 -11.03 -12.30 10.67
CA ARG A 8 -11.01 -13.53 9.87
C ARG A 8 -9.86 -13.60 8.90
N LEU A 9 -9.07 -12.55 8.77
CA LEU A 9 -7.94 -12.56 7.85
C LEU A 9 -6.77 -13.34 8.44
N ARG A 10 -6.12 -14.12 7.59
CA ARG A 10 -4.93 -14.87 7.98
C ARG A 10 -3.70 -14.04 7.70
N ILE A 11 -2.82 -13.95 8.68
CA ILE A 11 -1.54 -13.29 8.50
C ILE A 11 -0.52 -14.32 8.07
N GLY A 12 0.27 -13.98 7.04
CA GLY A 12 1.28 -14.88 6.51
C GLY A 12 0.86 -15.67 5.30
N ASP A 13 -0.45 -15.77 5.04
CA ASP A 13 -0.96 -16.41 3.83
C ASP A 13 -1.17 -15.37 2.75
N GLY A 14 -0.98 -15.76 1.49
CA GLY A 14 -1.30 -14.91 0.36
C GLY A 14 -0.16 -14.06 -0.15
N VAL A 15 1.02 -14.14 0.46
CA VAL A 15 2.22 -13.49 -0.06
C VAL A 15 3.25 -14.56 -0.37
N THR A 16 3.75 -14.57 -1.59
CA THR A 16 4.78 -15.52 -1.98
C THR A 16 6.10 -15.13 -1.30
N ASN A 17 7.04 -16.05 -1.21
CA ASN A 17 8.39 -15.75 -0.74
C ASN A 17 9.17 -14.98 -1.80
N ASP A 18 8.62 -14.84 -2.98
CA ASP A 18 9.23 -14.14 -4.10
C ASP A 18 8.65 -12.74 -4.20
N TYR A 19 9.42 -11.76 -3.79
CA TYR A 19 9.01 -10.36 -3.85
C TYR A 19 9.38 -9.77 -5.21
N THR A 20 8.83 -10.35 -6.26
CA THR A 20 9.08 -9.89 -7.62
C THR A 20 8.53 -8.50 -7.83
N ARG A 21 9.38 -7.59 -8.28
CA ARG A 21 9.00 -6.21 -8.54
C ARG A 21 8.61 -6.05 -9.99
N THR A 22 7.55 -5.29 -10.22
CA THR A 22 7.08 -4.98 -11.56
C THR A 22 6.93 -3.48 -11.72
N GLU A 23 6.97 -3.03 -12.97
CA GLU A 23 6.76 -1.61 -13.27
C GLU A 23 5.28 -1.31 -13.38
N LEU A 24 4.87 -0.23 -12.75
CA LEU A 24 3.46 0.17 -12.68
C LEU A 24 3.36 1.68 -12.83
N SER A 25 2.22 2.15 -13.31
CA SER A 25 1.89 3.56 -13.25
C SER A 25 1.57 3.94 -11.79
N SER A 26 2.23 4.98 -11.29
CA SER A 26 1.95 5.47 -9.94
C SER A 26 0.50 5.91 -9.81
N SER A 27 -0.07 6.51 -10.86
CA SER A 27 -1.48 6.93 -10.84
C SER A 27 -2.43 5.76 -10.66
N ASP A 28 -2.14 4.64 -11.31
CA ASP A 28 -2.98 3.45 -11.18
C ASP A 28 -2.92 2.89 -9.77
N VAL A 29 -1.73 2.86 -9.17
CA VAL A 29 -1.56 2.38 -7.80
C VAL A 29 -2.34 3.27 -6.83
N ILE A 30 -2.19 4.60 -6.97
CA ILE A 30 -2.87 5.55 -6.10
C ILE A 30 -4.38 5.40 -6.21
N ARG A 31 -4.90 5.34 -7.43
CA ARG A 31 -6.33 5.21 -7.67
C ARG A 31 -6.86 3.90 -7.11
N SER A 32 -6.13 2.81 -7.31
CA SER A 32 -6.56 1.50 -6.85
C SER A 32 -6.58 1.42 -5.32
N LEU A 33 -5.56 1.97 -4.66
CA LEU A 33 -5.53 2.01 -3.20
C LEU A 33 -6.69 2.82 -2.65
N GLY A 34 -6.98 3.97 -3.27
CA GLY A 34 -8.09 4.83 -2.83
C GLY A 34 -9.43 4.15 -2.97
N ALA A 35 -9.67 3.52 -4.12
CA ALA A 35 -10.94 2.84 -4.37
C ALA A 35 -11.12 1.65 -3.42
N PHE A 36 -10.07 0.88 -3.21
CA PHE A 36 -10.14 -0.29 -2.33
C PHE A 36 -10.40 0.13 -0.89
N ALA A 37 -9.72 1.17 -0.42
CA ALA A 37 -9.90 1.66 0.94
C ALA A 37 -11.31 2.21 1.14
N GLU A 38 -11.79 3.01 0.21
CA GLU A 38 -13.14 3.60 0.31
C GLU A 38 -14.21 2.51 0.32
N GLU A 39 -14.06 1.49 -0.50
CA GLU A 39 -15.05 0.43 -0.63
C GLU A 39 -15.06 -0.52 0.57
N ASN A 40 -13.88 -0.80 1.14
CA ASN A 40 -13.75 -1.87 2.13
C ASN A 40 -13.37 -1.41 3.53
N PHE A 41 -12.74 -0.26 3.67
CA PHE A 41 -12.18 0.20 4.95
C PHE A 41 -12.64 1.58 5.36
N SER A 42 -13.85 1.95 4.95
CA SER A 42 -14.42 3.24 5.35
C SER A 42 -14.41 3.37 6.87
N GLY A 43 -13.84 4.47 7.39
CA GLY A 43 -13.72 4.68 8.82
C GLY A 43 -12.56 3.96 9.48
N ILE A 44 -11.80 3.17 8.72
CA ILE A 44 -10.64 2.44 9.24
C ILE A 44 -9.36 2.95 8.60
N LEU A 45 -9.40 3.17 7.29
CA LEU A 45 -8.25 3.68 6.54
C LEU A 45 -8.72 4.83 5.65
N THR A 46 -8.16 6.00 5.87
CA THR A 46 -8.45 7.19 5.05
C THR A 46 -7.20 7.54 4.25
N LEU A 47 -7.37 7.65 2.94
CA LEU A 47 -6.27 8.02 2.04
C LEU A 47 -6.48 9.44 1.54
N GLN A 48 -5.41 10.23 1.63
CA GLN A 48 -5.40 11.59 1.10
C GLN A 48 -4.25 11.72 0.12
N VAL A 49 -4.56 12.14 -1.11
CA VAL A 49 -3.54 12.37 -2.12
C VAL A 49 -3.22 13.85 -2.13
N THR A 50 -1.99 14.20 -1.77
CA THR A 50 -1.58 15.61 -1.70
C THR A 50 -0.96 16.09 -2.99
N ARG A 51 -0.38 15.17 -3.78
CA ARG A 51 0.21 15.50 -5.07
C ARG A 51 0.33 14.23 -5.89
N ASN A 52 0.10 14.32 -7.20
CA ASN A 52 0.23 13.17 -8.09
C ASN A 52 0.84 13.58 -9.44
N ASP A 53 2.17 13.71 -9.45
CA ASP A 53 2.92 13.88 -10.69
C ASP A 53 3.20 12.48 -11.23
N SER A 54 2.29 11.92 -12.00
CA SER A 54 2.34 10.52 -12.38
C SER A 54 3.65 10.12 -13.06
N GLY A 55 4.05 8.88 -12.88
CA GLY A 55 5.27 8.30 -13.43
C GLY A 55 5.23 6.79 -13.28
N ILE A 56 6.39 6.16 -13.45
CA ILE A 56 6.54 4.71 -13.33
C ILE A 56 7.25 4.38 -12.04
N ILE A 57 6.67 3.48 -11.26
CA ILE A 57 7.30 2.94 -10.05
C ILE A 57 7.55 1.45 -10.24
N THR A 58 8.54 0.92 -9.53
CA THR A 58 8.91 -0.49 -9.61
C THR A 58 8.81 -1.08 -8.22
N ILE A 59 7.73 -1.79 -7.97
CA ILE A 59 7.44 -2.36 -6.65
C ILE A 59 6.85 -3.76 -6.78
N CYS A 60 6.81 -4.49 -5.67
CA CYS A 60 6.06 -5.72 -5.58
C CYS A 60 4.64 -5.39 -5.10
N THR A 61 3.66 -5.54 -5.96
CA THR A 61 2.26 -5.21 -5.62
C THR A 61 1.71 -6.11 -4.52
N GLU A 62 2.05 -7.41 -4.56
CA GLU A 62 1.63 -8.33 -3.52
C GLU A 62 2.23 -7.96 -2.17
N GLY A 63 3.50 -7.52 -2.18
CA GLY A 63 4.15 -7.08 -0.95
C GLY A 63 3.49 -5.84 -0.36
N LEU A 64 3.14 -4.87 -1.18
CA LEU A 64 2.44 -3.69 -0.70
C LEU A 64 1.06 -4.05 -0.14
N ALA A 65 0.34 -4.93 -0.82
CA ALA A 65 -0.96 -5.38 -0.35
C ALA A 65 -0.83 -6.11 0.99
N TYR A 66 0.19 -6.94 1.13
CA TYR A 66 0.44 -7.66 2.37
C TYR A 66 0.84 -6.71 3.50
N PHE A 67 1.64 -5.69 3.18
CA PHE A 67 1.97 -4.64 4.14
C PHE A 67 0.69 -4.01 4.71
N LEU A 68 -0.23 -3.65 3.83
CA LEU A 68 -1.51 -3.07 4.26
C LEU A 68 -2.31 -4.03 5.12
N LYS A 69 -2.34 -5.30 4.75
CA LYS A 69 -3.06 -6.32 5.51
C LYS A 69 -2.49 -6.45 6.93
N LEU A 70 -1.17 -6.54 7.04
CA LEU A 70 -0.51 -6.61 8.33
C LEU A 70 -0.78 -5.35 9.16
N LEU A 71 -0.67 -4.19 8.54
CA LEU A 71 -0.86 -2.93 9.24
C LEU A 71 -2.28 -2.82 9.79
N LEU A 72 -3.28 -3.08 8.95
CA LEU A 72 -4.68 -3.00 9.36
C LEU A 72 -5.01 -4.01 10.44
N TYR A 73 -4.45 -5.22 10.34
CA TYR A 73 -4.66 -6.23 11.36
C TYR A 73 -4.13 -5.77 12.72
N ARG A 74 -2.96 -5.14 12.75
CA ARG A 74 -2.33 -4.72 14.02
C ARG A 74 -3.06 -3.58 14.71
N VAL A 75 -3.77 -2.77 13.95
CA VAL A 75 -4.48 -1.61 14.52
C VAL A 75 -5.99 -1.79 14.57
N PHE A 76 -6.49 -2.96 14.17
CA PHE A 76 -7.92 -3.21 14.07
C PHE A 76 -8.61 -2.96 15.41
N GLY A 77 -9.65 -2.13 15.37
CA GLY A 77 -10.44 -1.81 16.57
C GLY A 77 -9.76 -0.86 17.55
N ARG A 78 -8.53 -0.40 17.24
CA ARG A 78 -7.77 0.48 18.13
C ARG A 78 -7.69 1.92 17.65
N THR A 79 -7.60 2.12 16.34
CA THR A 79 -7.49 3.46 15.78
C THR A 79 -7.87 3.42 14.30
N GLU A 80 -8.07 4.61 13.76
CA GLU A 80 -8.17 4.83 12.32
C GLU A 80 -6.79 5.22 11.80
N ILE A 81 -6.41 4.66 10.65
CA ILE A 81 -5.15 5.00 10.01
C ILE A 81 -5.40 6.09 8.98
N LYS A 82 -4.55 7.12 9.00
CA LYS A 82 -4.57 8.17 7.99
C LYS A 82 -3.34 8.03 7.13
N ALA A 83 -3.52 7.83 5.83
CA ALA A 83 -2.42 7.69 4.90
C ALA A 83 -2.39 8.88 3.95
N SER A 84 -1.21 9.45 3.77
CA SER A 84 -1.00 10.55 2.84
C SER A 84 -0.13 10.05 1.71
N ILE A 85 -0.56 10.27 0.48
CA ILE A 85 0.20 9.87 -0.69
C ILE A 85 0.65 11.12 -1.44
N THR A 86 1.95 11.21 -1.69
CA THR A 86 2.55 12.29 -2.45
C THR A 86 3.41 11.67 -3.52
N CYS A 87 3.06 11.87 -4.79
CA CYS A 87 3.86 11.39 -5.90
C CYS A 87 4.49 12.61 -6.58
N GLU A 88 5.77 12.81 -6.36
CA GLU A 88 6.53 13.88 -6.99
C GLU A 88 7.27 13.35 -8.21
N ARG A 89 8.05 14.22 -8.84
CA ARG A 89 8.68 13.86 -10.12
C ARG A 89 9.67 12.70 -10.00
N ARG A 90 10.34 12.56 -8.87
CA ARG A 90 11.39 11.56 -8.70
C ARG A 90 11.10 10.56 -7.59
N GLU A 91 10.12 10.84 -6.75
CA GLU A 91 9.88 10.01 -5.59
C GLU A 91 8.41 10.01 -5.22
N MET A 92 7.90 8.85 -4.84
CA MET A 92 6.56 8.69 -4.33
C MET A 92 6.64 8.30 -2.87
N HIS A 93 5.84 8.97 -2.04
CA HIS A 93 5.78 8.70 -0.60
C HIS A 93 4.39 8.28 -0.20
N ILE A 94 4.31 7.29 0.67
CA ILE A 94 3.06 6.91 1.34
C ILE A 94 3.35 6.94 2.84
N ALA A 95 2.76 7.89 3.55
CA ALA A 95 2.98 8.03 4.99
C ALA A 95 1.72 7.57 5.72
N PHE A 96 1.89 6.59 6.60
CA PHE A 96 0.80 6.03 7.40
C PHE A 96 0.90 6.56 8.81
N ASP A 97 -0.09 7.37 9.21
CA ASP A 97 -0.18 7.92 10.56
C ASP A 97 -1.07 7.01 11.40
N LEU A 98 -0.49 6.42 12.43
CA LEU A 98 -1.17 5.49 13.31
C LEU A 98 -1.95 6.19 14.42
N CYS A 99 -2.02 7.51 14.38
CA CYS A 99 -2.85 8.32 15.28
C CYS A 99 -2.64 8.01 16.75
N GLY A 100 -1.37 7.87 17.14
CA GLY A 100 -0.99 7.71 18.54
C GLY A 100 -0.91 6.27 19.03
N ILE A 101 -1.14 5.29 18.15
CA ILE A 101 -1.03 3.88 18.52
C ILE A 101 0.36 3.37 18.17
N ASP A 102 1.05 2.83 19.17
CA ASP A 102 2.37 2.25 18.96
C ASP A 102 2.21 0.74 18.73
N ILE A 103 2.81 0.24 17.66
CA ILE A 103 2.77 -1.18 17.30
C ILE A 103 4.18 -1.66 17.00
N ASP A 104 4.37 -3.00 17.04
CA ASP A 104 5.62 -3.59 16.59
C ASP A 104 5.70 -3.46 15.07
N LYS A 105 6.72 -2.76 14.59
CA LYS A 105 6.86 -2.41 13.17
C LYS A 105 7.85 -3.30 12.42
N SER A 106 8.51 -4.24 13.10
CA SER A 106 9.62 -4.99 12.49
C SER A 106 9.20 -5.77 11.25
N ALA A 107 8.08 -6.49 11.31
CA ALA A 107 7.59 -7.23 10.14
C ALA A 107 7.13 -6.30 9.03
N LEU A 108 6.53 -5.17 9.40
CA LEU A 108 6.09 -4.18 8.42
C LEU A 108 7.26 -3.59 7.64
N ILE A 109 8.33 -3.25 8.35
CA ILE A 109 9.53 -2.70 7.73
C ILE A 109 10.13 -3.72 6.76
N GLU A 110 10.24 -4.96 7.18
CA GLU A 110 10.81 -6.01 6.34
C GLU A 110 10.00 -6.19 5.06
N VAL A 111 8.70 -6.30 5.17
CA VAL A 111 7.83 -6.49 4.01
C VAL A 111 7.94 -5.30 3.05
N ALA A 112 7.93 -4.08 3.58
CA ALA A 112 8.02 -2.88 2.75
C ALA A 112 9.36 -2.81 2.02
N GLU A 113 10.46 -3.09 2.72
CA GLU A 113 11.79 -3.04 2.08
C GLU A 113 11.92 -4.09 1.00
N ARG A 114 11.44 -5.29 1.23
CA ARG A 114 11.47 -6.35 0.23
C ARG A 114 10.56 -6.03 -0.96
N SER A 115 9.56 -5.21 -0.76
CA SER A 115 8.61 -4.83 -1.81
C SER A 115 9.12 -3.68 -2.69
N GLY A 116 10.25 -3.07 -2.35
CA GLY A 116 10.85 -2.01 -3.15
C GLY A 116 10.73 -0.62 -2.55
N PHE A 117 10.38 -0.52 -1.27
CA PHE A 117 10.27 0.77 -0.59
C PHE A 117 11.41 0.98 0.39
N ALA A 118 11.86 2.23 0.49
CA ALA A 118 12.65 2.65 1.62
C ALA A 118 11.68 3.02 2.75
N VAL A 119 12.03 2.71 3.98
CA VAL A 119 11.16 2.95 5.12
C VAL A 119 11.80 3.96 6.05
N GLU A 120 11.02 4.97 6.44
CA GLU A 120 11.42 5.94 7.44
C GLU A 120 10.37 5.98 8.53
N LEU A 121 10.81 5.90 9.78
CA LEU A 121 9.90 6.04 10.93
C LEU A 121 10.01 7.48 11.42
N ILE A 122 8.86 8.16 11.48
CA ILE A 122 8.80 9.54 11.95
C ILE A 122 8.15 9.53 13.31
N GLY A 123 8.96 9.71 14.36
CA GLY A 123 8.50 9.47 15.72
C GLY A 123 8.11 8.01 15.90
N ASN A 124 7.12 7.76 16.77
CA ASN A 124 6.67 6.40 17.05
C ASN A 124 5.42 5.99 16.27
N PHE A 125 4.78 6.94 15.58
CA PHE A 125 3.43 6.71 15.08
C PHE A 125 3.26 6.90 13.58
N VAL A 126 4.33 7.24 12.85
CA VAL A 126 4.23 7.45 11.40
C VAL A 126 5.24 6.55 10.70
N ILE A 127 4.74 5.75 9.76
CA ILE A 127 5.57 4.89 8.91
C ILE A 127 5.50 5.46 7.50
N LYS A 128 6.65 5.88 6.96
CA LYS A 128 6.70 6.47 5.63
C LYS A 128 7.42 5.53 4.68
N LEU A 129 6.74 5.16 3.61
CA LEU A 129 7.29 4.36 2.52
C LEU A 129 7.65 5.27 1.37
N SER A 130 8.81 5.04 0.75
CA SER A 130 9.26 5.85 -0.38
C SER A 130 9.78 4.96 -1.49
N THR A 131 9.50 5.32 -2.73
CA THR A 131 10.05 4.61 -3.88
C THR A 131 10.35 5.60 -5.00
N GLU A 132 11.30 5.24 -5.83
CA GLU A 132 11.72 6.07 -6.96
C GLU A 132 10.63 6.11 -8.03
N VAL A 133 10.46 7.29 -8.64
CA VAL A 133 9.56 7.49 -9.77
C VAL A 133 10.41 7.76 -11.00
N LYS A 134 10.15 7.02 -12.07
CA LYS A 134 10.80 7.20 -13.37
C LYS A 134 9.82 7.83 -14.33
N ARG A 135 10.32 8.77 -15.14
CA ARG A 135 9.54 9.42 -16.17
C ARG A 135 10.04 8.98 -17.52
N THR A 136 9.31 8.08 -18.15
CA THR A 136 9.75 7.51 -19.41
C THR A 136 8.58 7.42 -20.36
N HIS A 137 8.91 7.15 -21.62
CA HIS A 137 7.91 6.86 -22.63
C HIS A 137 7.13 5.59 -22.34
N ALA A 138 7.62 4.78 -21.41
CA ALA A 138 7.00 3.52 -21.02
C ALA A 138 5.62 3.69 -20.41
N LEU A 139 5.24 4.89 -19.98
CA LEU A 139 3.89 5.13 -19.49
C LEU A 139 2.81 4.62 -20.46
N ARG A 140 3.07 4.66 -21.74
CA ARG A 140 2.11 4.20 -22.74
C ARG A 140 1.91 2.70 -22.74
N VAL A 141 2.91 1.97 -22.27
CA VAL A 141 2.87 0.50 -22.25
C VAL A 141 1.84 0.00 -21.25
N TYR A 142 1.63 0.76 -20.18
CA TYR A 142 0.76 0.33 -19.09
C TYR A 142 -0.64 0.89 -19.15
N ALA A 143 -0.97 1.61 -20.20
CA ALA A 143 -2.26 2.30 -20.30
C ALA A 143 -3.46 1.36 -20.28
N GLY A 144 -3.28 0.11 -20.68
CA GLY A 144 -4.37 -0.86 -20.72
C GLY A 144 -4.50 -1.72 -19.47
N ASP A 145 -3.59 -1.60 -18.52
CA ASP A 145 -3.61 -2.45 -17.33
C ASP A 145 -3.80 -1.61 -16.07
N THR A 146 -4.91 -0.90 -16.06
CA THR A 146 -5.15 0.10 -15.01
C THR A 146 -5.56 -0.51 -13.68
N ASP A 147 -6.00 -1.76 -13.66
CA ASP A 147 -6.56 -2.35 -12.45
C ASP A 147 -5.70 -3.46 -11.86
N ALA A 148 -4.44 -3.56 -12.28
CA ALA A 148 -3.55 -4.61 -11.78
C ALA A 148 -3.42 -4.54 -10.26
N MET A 149 -3.25 -3.35 -9.70
CA MET A 149 -3.09 -3.21 -8.26
C MET A 149 -4.38 -3.57 -7.51
N ILE A 150 -5.54 -3.17 -8.02
CA ILE A 150 -6.78 -3.48 -7.33
C ILE A 150 -7.06 -4.99 -7.33
N ARG A 151 -6.72 -5.69 -8.44
CA ARG A 151 -6.83 -7.15 -8.46
C ARG A 151 -5.94 -7.79 -7.41
N THR A 152 -4.74 -7.29 -7.27
CA THR A 152 -3.80 -7.78 -6.25
C THR A 152 -4.32 -7.55 -4.84
N LEU A 153 -4.86 -6.37 -4.57
CA LEU A 153 -5.44 -6.06 -3.26
C LEU A 153 -6.54 -7.05 -2.90
N TYR A 154 -7.48 -7.27 -3.81
CA TYR A 154 -8.57 -8.21 -3.55
C TYR A 154 -8.04 -9.64 -3.38
N ALA A 155 -7.07 -10.05 -4.17
CA ALA A 155 -6.51 -11.39 -4.05
C ALA A 155 -5.84 -11.59 -2.69
N VAL A 156 -5.03 -10.63 -2.24
CA VAL A 156 -4.33 -10.75 -0.96
C VAL A 156 -5.29 -10.72 0.22
N PHE A 157 -6.31 -9.86 0.16
CA PHE A 157 -7.22 -9.69 1.30
C PHE A 157 -8.32 -10.75 1.36
N PHE A 158 -8.79 -11.26 0.22
CA PHE A 158 -9.99 -12.10 0.19
C PHE A 158 -9.77 -13.52 -0.30
N MET A 159 -8.76 -13.78 -1.12
CA MET A 159 -8.65 -15.07 -1.80
C MET A 159 -7.54 -15.97 -1.26
N ASN A 160 -6.75 -15.50 -0.35
CA ASN A 160 -5.71 -16.35 0.24
C ASN A 160 -6.35 -17.33 1.22
N LYS A 161 -5.87 -18.53 1.21
CA LYS A 161 -6.41 -19.59 2.05
C LYS A 161 -5.30 -20.29 2.82
#